data_22d3ed496342c39bc4c77386c34ea666
#
_entry.id   22d3ed496342c39bc4c77386c34ea666
#
_cell.length_a   1.000
_cell.length_b   1.000
_cell.length_c   1.000
_cell.angle_alpha   90.00
_cell.angle_beta   90.00
_cell.angle_gamma   90.00
#
_symmetry.space_group_name_H-M   'P 1'
#
loop_
_entity.id
_entity.type
_entity.pdbx_description
1 polymer ?
#
loop_
_entity_poly.entity_id
_entity_poly.type
_entity_poly.pdbx_seq_one_letter_code
_entity_poly.pdbx_strand_id
1 'polypeptide(L)'
;LRLALGGVAALRALGWRLPEAAVVQGLEEATWPGRFEVVHRDPLALVDGAHNADSARRLVEALAEAHPGQSVVWVAGFSSGKDVPGVLAALRAGGEVLIATRSHHPRALPVEEVARAAREQGFLHVLEARDAEAAWHAASHLAAEGALVCFTGSLFVVAEARELFGLAAEVD
;
A
#
# COMPACT_ATOMS: atom_id res chain seq x y z
N LEU A 1 -6.50 -3.76 -14.46
CA LEU A 1 -7.65 -3.86 -15.39
C LEU A 1 -7.22 -4.11 -16.83
N ARG A 2 -6.41 -3.25 -17.50
CA ARG A 2 -6.03 -3.42 -18.91
C ARG A 2 -5.41 -4.78 -19.24
N LEU A 3 -4.54 -5.32 -18.38
CA LEU A 3 -3.92 -6.64 -18.57
C LEU A 3 -4.95 -7.77 -18.47
N ALA A 4 -5.87 -7.70 -17.50
CA ALA A 4 -6.94 -8.68 -17.35
C ALA A 4 -7.87 -8.70 -18.59
N LEU A 5 -8.28 -7.54 -19.06
CA LEU A 5 -9.08 -7.43 -20.28
C LEU A 5 -8.32 -7.92 -21.54
N GLY A 6 -7.02 -7.66 -21.62
CA GLY A 6 -6.17 -8.22 -22.68
C GLY A 6 -6.12 -9.76 -22.63
N GLY A 7 -6.02 -10.33 -21.45
CA GLY A 7 -6.09 -11.78 -21.22
C GLY A 7 -7.45 -12.38 -21.67
N VAL A 8 -8.55 -11.72 -21.29
CA VAL A 8 -9.90 -12.09 -21.73
C VAL A 8 -10.03 -12.08 -23.25
N ALA A 9 -9.52 -11.02 -23.90
CA ALA A 9 -9.54 -10.90 -25.36
C ALA A 9 -8.74 -12.04 -26.03
N ALA A 10 -7.56 -12.36 -25.49
CA ALA A 10 -6.74 -13.46 -26.02
C ALA A 10 -7.44 -14.82 -25.85
N LEU A 11 -8.05 -15.08 -24.70
CA LEU A 11 -8.80 -16.32 -24.48
C LEU A 11 -10.01 -16.43 -25.43
N ARG A 12 -10.74 -15.35 -25.65
CA ARG A 12 -11.84 -15.31 -26.64
C ARG A 12 -11.34 -15.61 -28.06
N ALA A 13 -10.17 -15.07 -28.44
CA ALA A 13 -9.54 -15.36 -29.74
C ALA A 13 -9.13 -16.82 -29.90
N LEU A 14 -8.84 -17.53 -28.79
CA LEU A 14 -8.58 -18.97 -28.73
C LEU A 14 -9.85 -19.83 -28.67
N GLY A 15 -11.04 -19.21 -28.81
CA GLY A 15 -12.32 -19.92 -28.87
C GLY A 15 -13.01 -20.14 -27.52
N TRP A 16 -12.49 -19.57 -26.42
CA TRP A 16 -13.15 -19.66 -25.11
C TRP A 16 -14.41 -18.80 -25.09
N ARG A 17 -15.51 -19.39 -24.59
CA ARG A 17 -16.76 -18.66 -24.38
C ARG A 17 -16.73 -17.97 -23.02
N LEU A 18 -16.48 -16.69 -23.02
CA LEU A 18 -16.45 -15.82 -21.84
C LEU A 18 -17.55 -14.76 -21.99
N PRO A 19 -18.77 -15.00 -21.42
CA PRO A 19 -19.85 -14.02 -21.44
C PRO A 19 -19.43 -12.71 -20.78
N GLU A 20 -19.91 -11.59 -21.33
CA GLU A 20 -19.57 -10.25 -20.80
C GLU A 20 -19.92 -10.12 -19.32
N ALA A 21 -21.12 -10.57 -18.93
CA ALA A 21 -21.56 -10.54 -17.53
C ALA A 21 -20.63 -11.30 -16.59
N ALA A 22 -20.10 -12.47 -17.01
CA ALA A 22 -19.15 -13.23 -16.20
C ALA A 22 -17.80 -12.53 -16.09
N VAL A 23 -17.36 -11.80 -17.12
CA VAL A 23 -16.13 -11.02 -17.08
C VAL A 23 -16.29 -9.84 -16.12
N VAL A 24 -17.40 -9.10 -16.21
CA VAL A 24 -17.70 -7.98 -15.30
C VAL A 24 -17.78 -8.47 -13.87
N GLN A 25 -18.57 -9.49 -13.60
CA GLN A 25 -18.69 -10.08 -12.26
C GLN A 25 -17.35 -10.53 -11.70
N GLY A 26 -16.53 -11.28 -12.48
CA GLY A 26 -15.23 -11.72 -12.06
C GLY A 26 -14.23 -10.59 -11.79
N LEU A 27 -14.39 -9.43 -12.46
CA LEU A 27 -13.57 -8.25 -12.18
C LEU A 27 -14.03 -7.49 -10.92
N GLU A 28 -15.35 -7.44 -10.66
CA GLU A 28 -15.95 -6.82 -9.48
C GLU A 28 -15.69 -7.63 -8.21
N GLU A 29 -15.74 -8.94 -8.30
CA GLU A 29 -15.51 -9.85 -7.18
C GLU A 29 -14.04 -10.17 -6.94
N ALA A 30 -13.13 -9.76 -7.86
CA ALA A 30 -11.72 -10.06 -7.74
C ALA A 30 -11.11 -9.37 -6.52
N THR A 31 -10.72 -10.15 -5.54
CA THR A 31 -9.97 -9.69 -4.38
C THR A 31 -8.51 -10.09 -4.50
N TRP A 32 -7.61 -9.18 -4.20
CA TRP A 32 -6.19 -9.47 -4.16
C TRP A 32 -5.58 -8.95 -2.86
N PRO A 33 -5.39 -9.82 -1.88
CA PRO A 33 -4.85 -9.41 -0.59
C PRO A 33 -3.54 -8.61 -0.72
N GLY A 34 -3.46 -7.49 -0.01
CA GLY A 34 -2.28 -6.62 -0.03
C GLY A 34 -2.13 -5.78 -1.30
N ARG A 35 -3.20 -5.60 -2.10
CA ARG A 35 -3.22 -4.72 -3.28
C ARG A 35 -4.42 -3.79 -3.21
N PHE A 36 -4.18 -2.52 -2.90
CA PHE A 36 -5.20 -1.49 -2.72
C PHE A 36 -6.37 -1.98 -1.85
N GLU A 37 -6.03 -2.70 -0.78
CA GLU A 37 -6.97 -3.38 0.08
C GLU A 37 -7.34 -2.51 1.28
N VAL A 38 -8.62 -2.28 1.50
CA VAL A 38 -9.11 -1.61 2.71
C VAL A 38 -9.08 -2.59 3.88
N VAL A 39 -8.30 -2.26 4.91
CA VAL A 39 -8.12 -3.11 6.11
C VAL A 39 -8.83 -2.55 7.34
N HIS A 40 -9.15 -1.24 7.35
CA HIS A 40 -9.88 -0.58 8.42
C HIS A 40 -10.70 0.58 7.86
N ARG A 41 -11.84 0.91 8.48
CA ARG A 41 -12.79 1.88 7.91
C ARG A 41 -12.86 3.21 8.66
N ASP A 42 -12.53 3.25 9.93
CA ASP A 42 -12.61 4.47 10.75
C ASP A 42 -11.51 4.48 11.83
N PRO A 43 -10.40 5.18 11.61
CA PRO A 43 -10.04 5.90 10.37
C PRO A 43 -9.78 4.95 9.20
N LEU A 44 -9.99 5.44 7.98
CA LEU A 44 -9.76 4.64 6.78
C LEU A 44 -8.30 4.23 6.66
N ALA A 45 -8.05 2.93 6.58
CA ALA A 45 -6.72 2.38 6.34
C ALA A 45 -6.71 1.37 5.19
N LEU A 46 -5.68 1.51 4.35
CA LEU A 46 -5.41 0.63 3.22
C LEU A 46 -4.03 0.02 3.34
N VAL A 47 -3.85 -1.11 2.65
CA VAL A 47 -2.55 -1.72 2.44
C VAL A 47 -2.29 -1.89 0.94
N ASP A 48 -1.06 -1.61 0.51
CA ASP A 48 -0.61 -1.86 -0.87
C ASP A 48 0.86 -2.24 -0.92
N GLY A 49 1.19 -3.28 -1.64
CA GLY A 49 2.54 -3.80 -1.78
C GLY A 49 3.42 -3.04 -2.78
N ALA A 50 3.20 -1.76 -3.03
CA ALA A 50 4.08 -0.93 -3.83
C ALA A 50 5.49 -0.90 -3.23
N HIS A 51 6.52 -1.20 -4.03
CA HIS A 51 7.89 -1.39 -3.55
C HIS A 51 8.97 -0.92 -4.56
N ASN A 52 8.57 -0.21 -5.60
CA ASN A 52 9.42 0.50 -6.55
C ASN A 52 8.74 1.82 -6.94
N ALA A 53 9.49 2.75 -7.52
CA ALA A 53 9.02 4.09 -7.84
C ALA A 53 7.79 4.10 -8.78
N ASP A 54 7.71 3.17 -9.75
CA ASP A 54 6.57 3.10 -10.67
C ASP A 54 5.30 2.64 -9.95
N SER A 55 5.38 1.58 -9.14
CA SER A 55 4.23 1.10 -8.35
C SER A 55 3.78 2.14 -7.31
N ALA A 56 4.71 2.89 -6.70
CA ALA A 56 4.37 3.96 -5.76
C ALA A 56 3.63 5.13 -6.45
N ARG A 57 4.07 5.55 -7.65
CA ARG A 57 3.32 6.55 -8.43
C ARG A 57 1.90 6.10 -8.73
N ARG A 58 1.73 4.85 -9.19
CA ARG A 58 0.39 4.29 -9.47
C ARG A 58 -0.48 4.18 -8.23
N LEU A 59 0.11 3.87 -7.07
CA LEU A 59 -0.61 3.88 -5.80
C LEU A 59 -1.11 5.28 -5.45
N VAL A 60 -0.27 6.30 -5.58
CA VAL A 60 -0.66 7.70 -5.34
C VAL A 60 -1.77 8.14 -6.30
N GLU A 61 -1.65 7.83 -7.60
CA GLU A 61 -2.68 8.11 -8.60
C GLU A 61 -4.01 7.42 -8.25
N ALA A 62 -3.97 6.13 -7.88
CA ALA A 62 -5.16 5.37 -7.53
C ALA A 62 -5.83 5.90 -6.24
N LEU A 63 -5.04 6.31 -5.24
CA LEU A 63 -5.57 6.92 -4.03
C LEU A 63 -6.22 8.28 -4.31
N ALA A 64 -5.60 9.11 -5.14
CA ALA A 64 -6.16 10.40 -5.52
C ALA A 64 -7.46 10.27 -6.34
N GLU A 65 -7.58 9.22 -7.15
CA GLU A 65 -8.80 8.92 -7.91
C GLU A 65 -9.92 8.36 -7.01
N ALA A 66 -9.59 7.44 -6.11
CA ALA A 66 -10.57 6.78 -5.24
C ALA A 66 -10.99 7.66 -4.04
N HIS A 67 -10.10 8.52 -3.56
CA HIS A 67 -10.29 9.36 -2.37
C HIS A 67 -9.88 10.83 -2.66
N PRO A 68 -10.60 11.52 -3.54
CA PRO A 68 -10.22 12.86 -3.98
C PRO A 68 -10.20 13.85 -2.81
N GLY A 69 -9.11 14.60 -2.70
CA GLY A 69 -8.92 15.63 -1.67
C GLY A 69 -8.50 15.11 -0.29
N GLN A 70 -8.37 13.81 -0.09
CA GLN A 70 -7.82 13.27 1.15
C GLN A 70 -6.29 13.18 1.07
N SER A 71 -5.62 13.65 2.12
CA SER A 71 -4.19 13.43 2.30
C SER A 71 -3.91 12.03 2.84
N VAL A 72 -2.69 11.54 2.60
CA VAL A 72 -2.27 10.21 3.03
C VAL A 72 -1.25 10.32 4.16
N VAL A 73 -1.50 9.63 5.27
CA VAL A 73 -0.49 9.29 6.27
C VAL A 73 0.14 7.97 5.84
N TRP A 74 1.38 8.06 5.39
CA TRP A 74 2.12 6.87 4.93
C TRP A 74 2.71 6.11 6.10
N VAL A 75 2.51 4.81 6.14
CA VAL A 75 3.26 3.87 6.99
C VAL A 75 4.12 3.03 6.06
N ALA A 76 5.43 3.27 6.06
CA ALA A 76 6.32 2.65 5.10
C ALA A 76 7.53 1.96 5.73
N GLY A 77 7.81 0.75 5.26
CA GLY A 77 9.02 0.01 5.57
C GLY A 77 9.50 -0.77 4.37
N PHE A 78 10.80 -0.96 4.26
CA PHE A 78 11.43 -1.50 3.06
C PHE A 78 12.36 -2.66 3.38
N SER A 79 12.60 -3.50 2.40
CA SER A 79 13.67 -4.51 2.41
C SER A 79 14.92 -3.97 1.73
N SER A 80 16.09 -4.44 2.15
CA SER A 80 17.37 -4.13 1.52
C SER A 80 17.39 -4.40 0.01
N GLY A 81 18.17 -3.61 -0.74
CA GLY A 81 18.32 -3.76 -2.18
C GLY A 81 17.18 -3.12 -3.01
N LYS A 82 16.36 -2.27 -2.41
CA LYS A 82 15.31 -1.49 -3.09
C LYS A 82 15.73 -0.04 -3.29
N ASP A 83 15.18 0.60 -4.33
CA ASP A 83 15.31 2.04 -4.55
C ASP A 83 14.38 2.80 -3.59
N VAL A 84 14.77 2.87 -2.31
CA VAL A 84 13.99 3.54 -1.27
C VAL A 84 13.78 5.02 -1.58
N PRO A 85 14.82 5.81 -1.99
CA PRO A 85 14.63 7.20 -2.34
C PRO A 85 13.59 7.41 -3.45
N GLY A 86 13.65 6.62 -4.52
CA GLY A 86 12.71 6.73 -5.65
C GLY A 86 11.26 6.40 -5.25
N VAL A 87 11.07 5.42 -4.35
CA VAL A 87 9.73 5.11 -3.81
C VAL A 87 9.22 6.27 -2.96
N LEU A 88 10.03 6.75 -2.02
CA LEU A 88 9.64 7.83 -1.10
C LEU A 88 9.35 9.15 -1.84
N ALA A 89 10.15 9.49 -2.86
CA ALA A 89 9.88 10.63 -3.72
C ALA A 89 8.51 10.55 -4.40
N ALA A 90 8.11 9.35 -4.85
CA ALA A 90 6.80 9.14 -5.44
C ALA A 90 5.67 9.25 -4.40
N LEU A 91 5.82 8.64 -3.23
CA LEU A 91 4.82 8.68 -2.15
C LEU A 91 4.59 10.12 -1.63
N ARG A 92 5.62 10.95 -1.62
CA ARG A 92 5.56 12.35 -1.15
C ARG A 92 4.47 13.17 -1.86
N ALA A 93 4.13 12.84 -3.10
CA ALA A 93 3.07 13.53 -3.85
C ALA A 93 1.66 13.26 -3.29
N GLY A 94 1.45 12.20 -2.50
CA GLY A 94 0.16 11.85 -1.88
C GLY A 94 0.00 12.34 -0.45
N GLY A 95 1.07 12.79 0.22
CA GLY A 95 1.00 13.25 1.61
C GLY A 95 2.35 13.63 2.19
N GLU A 96 2.31 14.42 3.25
CA GLU A 96 3.50 15.04 3.88
C GLU A 96 3.95 14.32 5.14
N VAL A 97 3.15 13.37 5.61
CA VAL A 97 3.38 12.61 6.84
C VAL A 97 3.83 11.20 6.49
N LEU A 98 4.94 10.77 7.07
CA LEU A 98 5.43 9.40 6.95
C LEU A 98 5.81 8.84 8.33
N ILE A 99 5.32 7.66 8.61
CA ILE A 99 5.75 6.85 9.75
C ILE A 99 6.64 5.74 9.20
N ALA A 100 7.92 5.86 9.46
CA ALA A 100 8.89 4.83 9.12
C ALA A 100 8.70 3.64 10.06
N THR A 101 8.60 2.44 9.49
CA THR A 101 8.47 1.21 10.26
C THR A 101 9.33 0.10 9.64
N ARG A 102 9.34 -1.05 10.28
CA ARG A 102 10.02 -2.24 9.77
C ARG A 102 9.18 -3.49 10.04
N SER A 103 9.28 -4.46 9.15
CA SER A 103 8.76 -5.80 9.39
C SER A 103 9.77 -6.64 10.20
N HIS A 104 9.30 -7.76 10.74
CA HIS A 104 10.16 -8.76 11.41
C HIS A 104 11.06 -9.54 10.43
N HIS A 105 10.89 -9.33 9.12
CA HIS A 105 11.68 -10.02 8.11
C HIS A 105 13.18 -9.66 8.22
N PRO A 106 14.11 -10.63 8.14
CA PRO A 106 15.56 -10.39 8.32
C PRO A 106 16.19 -9.36 7.37
N ARG A 107 15.59 -9.16 6.19
CA ARG A 107 16.04 -8.16 5.20
C ARG A 107 15.42 -6.79 5.38
N ALA A 108 14.60 -6.58 6.42
CA ALA A 108 14.00 -5.28 6.66
C ALA A 108 15.09 -4.25 6.98
N LEU A 109 14.99 -3.06 6.38
CA LEU A 109 15.87 -1.95 6.71
C LEU A 109 15.59 -1.44 8.12
N PRO A 110 16.61 -0.93 8.82
CA PRO A 110 16.42 -0.19 10.06
C PRO A 110 15.46 0.99 9.88
N VAL A 111 14.64 1.23 10.89
CA VAL A 111 13.64 2.30 10.88
C VAL A 111 14.28 3.67 10.66
N GLU A 112 15.44 3.89 11.29
CA GLU A 112 16.21 5.13 11.23
C GLU A 112 16.71 5.44 9.81
N GLU A 113 17.05 4.40 9.03
CA GLU A 113 17.46 4.56 7.63
C GLU A 113 16.28 5.00 6.76
N VAL A 114 15.11 4.39 6.96
CA VAL A 114 13.88 4.76 6.25
C VAL A 114 13.47 6.19 6.62
N ALA A 115 13.49 6.54 7.90
CA ALA A 115 13.16 7.87 8.39
C ALA A 115 14.10 8.94 7.84
N ARG A 116 15.41 8.66 7.82
CA ARG A 116 16.41 9.56 7.22
C ARG A 116 16.12 9.78 5.73
N ALA A 117 15.94 8.70 4.97
CA ALA A 117 15.62 8.80 3.55
C ALA A 117 14.31 9.58 3.30
N ALA A 118 13.29 9.43 4.14
CA ALA A 118 12.06 10.18 4.04
C ALA A 118 12.27 11.69 4.24
N ARG A 119 13.06 12.09 5.23
CA ARG A 119 13.42 13.50 5.46
C ARG A 119 14.18 14.07 4.24
N GLU A 120 15.11 13.31 3.67
CA GLU A 120 15.85 13.68 2.46
C GLU A 120 14.93 13.85 1.22
N GLN A 121 13.81 13.12 1.16
CA GLN A 121 12.79 13.25 0.11
C GLN A 121 11.73 14.33 0.41
N GLY A 122 11.90 15.11 1.47
CA GLY A 122 11.08 16.30 1.76
C GLY A 122 9.77 16.01 2.47
N PHE A 123 9.61 14.88 3.16
CA PHE A 123 8.51 14.67 4.08
C PHE A 123 8.62 15.67 5.24
N LEU A 124 7.53 16.37 5.54
CA LEU A 124 7.52 17.41 6.57
C LEU A 124 7.45 16.83 7.99
N HIS A 125 6.72 15.73 8.12
CA HIS A 125 6.53 15.04 9.39
C HIS A 125 6.96 13.58 9.24
N VAL A 126 8.06 13.21 9.91
CA VAL A 126 8.60 11.85 9.88
C VAL A 126 8.68 11.32 11.29
N LEU A 127 7.87 10.31 11.57
CA LEU A 127 7.87 9.56 12.82
C LEU A 127 8.54 8.20 12.61
N GLU A 128 8.94 7.57 13.70
CA GLU A 128 9.56 6.27 13.73
C GLU A 128 8.74 5.32 14.61
N ALA A 129 8.44 4.14 14.10
CA ALA A 129 7.68 3.12 14.80
C ALA A 129 8.38 1.75 14.67
N ARG A 130 8.53 1.04 15.77
CA ARG A 130 9.28 -0.22 15.83
C ARG A 130 8.65 -1.36 15.01
N ASP A 131 7.32 -1.34 14.84
CA ASP A 131 6.51 -2.37 14.21
C ASP A 131 5.20 -1.79 13.62
N ALA A 132 4.41 -2.62 12.97
CA ALA A 132 3.14 -2.22 12.35
C ALA A 132 2.09 -1.75 13.38
N GLU A 133 2.06 -2.33 14.58
CA GLU A 133 1.12 -1.96 15.65
C GLU A 133 1.43 -0.55 16.18
N ALA A 134 2.68 -0.28 16.51
CA ALA A 134 3.11 1.05 16.96
C ALA A 134 2.90 2.10 15.85
N ALA A 135 3.13 1.73 14.59
CA ALA A 135 2.88 2.59 13.45
C ALA A 135 1.39 2.90 13.27
N TRP A 136 0.52 1.91 13.40
CA TRP A 136 -0.93 2.12 13.36
C TRP A 136 -1.40 3.05 14.47
N HIS A 137 -0.93 2.82 15.70
CA HIS A 137 -1.30 3.67 16.82
C HIS A 137 -0.97 5.14 16.58
N ALA A 138 0.21 5.44 16.04
CA ALA A 138 0.58 6.80 15.67
C ALA A 138 -0.22 7.34 14.48
N ALA A 139 -0.42 6.51 13.44
CA ALA A 139 -1.11 6.90 12.22
C ALA A 139 -2.58 7.21 12.44
N SER A 140 -3.28 6.40 13.25
CA SER A 140 -4.72 6.55 13.52
C SER A 140 -5.04 7.89 14.21
N HIS A 141 -4.16 8.37 15.09
CA HIS A 141 -4.30 9.68 15.72
C HIS A 141 -4.14 10.84 14.71
N LEU A 142 -3.18 10.69 13.79
CA LEU A 142 -2.93 11.71 12.76
C LEU A 142 -4.01 11.71 11.67
N ALA A 143 -4.64 10.56 11.43
CA ALA A 143 -5.71 10.42 10.44
C ALA A 143 -7.09 10.88 10.93
N ALA A 144 -7.28 11.10 12.23
CA ALA A 144 -8.55 11.56 12.82
C ALA A 144 -9.06 12.89 12.24
N GLU A 145 -8.22 13.66 11.55
CA GLU A 145 -8.57 14.92 10.88
C GLU A 145 -9.00 14.73 9.41
N GLY A 146 -9.35 13.50 8.99
CA GLY A 146 -9.86 13.21 7.64
C GLY A 146 -8.82 12.74 6.63
N ALA A 147 -7.59 12.47 7.04
CA ALA A 147 -6.60 11.76 6.24
C ALA A 147 -6.88 10.26 6.23
N LEU A 148 -6.36 9.56 5.22
CA LEU A 148 -6.33 8.10 5.21
C LEU A 148 -4.93 7.57 5.56
N VAL A 149 -4.86 6.36 6.09
CA VAL A 149 -3.60 5.67 6.36
C VAL A 149 -3.30 4.68 5.24
N CYS A 150 -2.06 4.62 4.76
CA CYS A 150 -1.65 3.60 3.80
C CYS A 150 -0.35 2.91 4.21
N PHE A 151 -0.42 1.61 4.47
CA PHE A 151 0.76 0.76 4.70
C PHE A 151 1.35 0.29 3.38
N THR A 152 2.64 0.51 3.16
CA THR A 152 3.29 0.21 1.87
C THR A 152 4.81 0.03 1.98
N GLY A 153 5.49 -0.09 0.83
CA GLY A 153 6.95 -0.21 0.71
C GLY A 153 7.47 -1.65 0.69
N SER A 154 6.79 -2.58 1.35
CA SER A 154 7.15 -3.99 1.36
C SER A 154 5.93 -4.88 1.58
N LEU A 155 5.89 -6.02 0.88
CA LEU A 155 4.86 -7.03 1.13
C LEU A 155 4.90 -7.59 2.57
N PHE A 156 6.05 -7.57 3.23
CA PHE A 156 6.17 -8.00 4.62
C PHE A 156 5.49 -7.01 5.59
N VAL A 157 5.64 -5.71 5.36
CA VAL A 157 4.92 -4.68 6.12
C VAL A 157 3.41 -4.79 5.88
N VAL A 158 3.00 -5.02 4.64
CA VAL A 158 1.59 -5.24 4.28
C VAL A 158 1.02 -6.48 4.97
N ALA A 159 1.77 -7.59 5.01
CA ALA A 159 1.35 -8.81 5.68
C ALA A 159 1.14 -8.58 7.18
N GLU A 160 2.10 -7.95 7.86
CA GLU A 160 1.99 -7.64 9.29
C GLU A 160 0.84 -6.65 9.58
N ALA A 161 0.60 -5.68 8.71
CA ALA A 161 -0.56 -4.80 8.82
C ALA A 161 -1.88 -5.59 8.67
N ARG A 162 -1.97 -6.53 7.72
CA ARG A 162 -3.14 -7.39 7.57
C ARG A 162 -3.37 -8.29 8.80
N GLU A 163 -2.30 -8.83 9.39
CA GLU A 163 -2.36 -9.61 10.64
C GLU A 163 -2.90 -8.76 11.79
N LEU A 164 -2.45 -7.51 11.92
CA LEU A 164 -2.92 -6.56 12.93
C LEU A 164 -4.44 -6.35 12.85
N PHE A 165 -5.00 -6.30 11.65
CA PHE A 165 -6.44 -6.15 11.43
C PHE A 165 -7.22 -7.49 11.35
N GLY A 166 -6.60 -8.60 11.70
CA GLY A 166 -7.24 -9.92 11.71
C GLY A 166 -7.53 -10.49 10.31
N LEU A 167 -6.83 -9.99 9.28
CA LEU A 167 -6.98 -10.39 7.88
C LEU A 167 -5.87 -11.38 7.43
N ALA A 168 -5.15 -12.00 8.37
CA ALA A 168 -4.22 -13.07 8.05
C ALA A 168 -4.97 -14.22 7.35
N ALA A 169 -4.40 -14.78 6.27
CA ALA A 169 -4.94 -16.00 5.71
C ALA A 169 -4.79 -17.12 6.75
N GLU A 170 -5.88 -17.82 7.07
CA GLU A 170 -5.77 -19.10 7.77
C GLU A 170 -4.94 -20.02 6.85
N VAL A 171 -3.80 -20.47 7.35
CA VAL A 171 -3.00 -21.49 6.66
C VAL A 171 -3.55 -22.82 7.12
N ASP A 172 -4.39 -23.43 6.27
CA ASP A 172 -4.83 -24.83 6.42
C ASP A 172 -3.65 -25.79 6.24
#